data_8f06d6c7213b66aa0e15e627acb2eadb
#
_entry.id   8f06d6c7213b66aa0e15e627acb2eadb
#
_cell.length_a   1.000
_cell.length_b   1.000
_cell.length_c   1.000
_cell.angle_alpha   90.00
_cell.angle_beta   90.00
_cell.angle_gamma   90.00
#
_symmetry.space_group_name_H-M   'P 1'
#
loop_
_entity.id
_entity.type
_entity.pdbx_description
1 polymer ?
#
loop_
_entity_poly.entity_id
_entity_poly.type
_entity_poly.pdbx_seq_one_letter_code
_entity_poly.pdbx_strand_id
1 'polypeptide(L)'
;MKNKILVCGAGGFIGGHLVKDLLNEGYDVVCADKKPFDYWFQYFEECKNYSLDLKEYENCLKVSEGAEYIFNMACNMGGMGFIENNKAECMLSVLINTNLLRTSIENSVKRYFFSSS
;
A
#
# COMPACT_ATOMS: atom_id res chain seq x y z
N MET A 1 6.49 11.17 19.53
CA MET A 1 6.48 11.21 18.05
C MET A 1 5.56 10.16 17.49
N LYS A 2 4.82 10.52 16.45
CA LYS A 2 3.93 9.58 15.81
C LYS A 2 4.71 8.62 14.92
N ASN A 3 4.35 7.35 14.96
CA ASN A 3 4.92 6.38 14.05
C ASN A 3 4.38 6.62 12.65
N LYS A 4 5.24 6.54 11.67
CA LYS A 4 4.87 6.72 10.27
C LYS A 4 4.49 5.37 9.67
N ILE A 5 3.33 5.30 9.06
CA ILE A 5 2.78 4.07 8.47
C ILE A 5 2.44 4.32 7.01
N LEU A 6 2.93 3.45 6.14
CA LEU A 6 2.57 3.48 4.74
C LEU A 6 1.43 2.51 4.48
N VAL A 7 0.36 2.99 3.84
CA VAL A 7 -0.73 2.13 3.38
C VAL A 7 -0.74 2.15 1.85
N CYS A 8 -0.43 1.03 1.25
CA CYS A 8 -0.50 0.85 -0.20
C CYS A 8 -1.88 0.30 -0.56
N GLY A 9 -2.47 0.80 -1.65
CA GLY A 9 -3.85 0.47 -1.97
C GLY A 9 -4.84 1.30 -1.15
N ALA A 10 -4.40 2.45 -0.68
CA ALA A 10 -5.19 3.31 0.20
C ALA A 10 -6.45 3.86 -0.47
N GLY A 11 -6.48 3.89 -1.80
CA GLY A 11 -7.65 4.34 -2.55
C GLY A 11 -8.76 3.30 -2.65
N GLY A 12 -8.53 2.06 -2.21
CA GLY A 12 -9.53 1.03 -2.21
C GLY A 12 -10.41 1.09 -0.97
N PHE A 13 -11.44 0.24 -0.94
CA PHE A 13 -12.40 0.21 0.15
C PHE A 13 -11.74 -0.17 1.48
N ILE A 14 -11.04 -1.31 1.49
CA ILE A 14 -10.41 -1.79 2.73
C ILE A 14 -9.26 -0.87 3.14
N GLY A 15 -8.43 -0.48 2.15
CA GLY A 15 -7.32 0.43 2.43
C GLY A 15 -7.78 1.76 3.00
N GLY A 16 -8.86 2.32 2.47
CA GLY A 16 -9.42 3.58 2.97
C GLY A 16 -9.91 3.47 4.40
N HIS A 17 -10.59 2.38 4.75
CA HIS A 17 -11.03 2.17 6.13
C HIS A 17 -9.85 1.99 7.08
N LEU A 18 -8.81 1.29 6.64
CA LEU A 18 -7.60 1.12 7.45
C LEU A 18 -6.94 2.47 7.71
N VAL A 19 -6.83 3.32 6.70
CA VAL A 19 -6.26 4.66 6.87
C VAL A 19 -7.05 5.45 7.91
N LYS A 20 -8.37 5.41 7.83
CA LYS A 20 -9.23 6.12 8.78
C LYS A 20 -8.95 5.65 10.20
N ASP A 21 -8.88 4.35 10.41
CA ASP A 21 -8.63 3.80 11.74
C ASP A 21 -7.24 4.21 12.27
N LEU A 22 -6.23 4.16 11.40
CA LEU A 22 -4.87 4.56 11.80
C LEU A 22 -4.80 6.04 12.16
N LEU A 23 -5.49 6.89 11.40
CA LEU A 23 -5.55 8.31 11.72
C LEU A 23 -6.22 8.54 13.07
N ASN A 24 -7.30 7.81 13.35
CA ASN A 24 -7.99 7.91 14.64
C ASN A 24 -7.11 7.50 15.81
N GLU A 25 -6.17 6.58 15.58
CA GLU A 25 -5.21 6.16 16.60
C GLU A 25 -4.02 7.11 16.72
N GLY A 26 -3.95 8.13 15.89
CA GLY A 26 -2.92 9.15 16.00
C GLY A 26 -1.64 8.87 15.22
N TYR A 27 -1.66 7.91 14.30
CA TYR A 27 -0.48 7.62 13.48
C TYR A 27 -0.32 8.64 12.34
N ASP A 28 0.92 8.79 11.89
CA ASP A 28 1.26 9.58 10.72
C ASP A 28 1.17 8.66 9.50
N VAL A 29 0.17 8.85 8.66
CA VAL A 29 -0.14 7.92 7.57
C VAL A 29 0.26 8.49 6.22
N VAL A 30 0.96 7.67 5.44
CA VAL A 30 1.26 7.93 4.03
C VAL A 30 0.42 6.98 3.21
N CYS A 31 -0.29 7.51 2.22
CA CYS A 31 -1.19 6.75 1.37
C CYS A 31 -0.64 6.66 -0.04
N ALA A 32 -0.70 5.49 -0.64
CA ALA A 32 -0.26 5.27 -2.01
C ALA A 32 -1.24 4.38 -2.75
N ASP A 33 -1.59 4.76 -3.97
CA ASP A 33 -2.44 3.98 -4.84
C ASP A 33 -2.19 4.42 -6.28
N LYS A 34 -2.34 3.50 -7.23
CA LYS A 34 -2.16 3.85 -8.64
C LYS A 34 -3.34 4.62 -9.22
N LYS A 35 -4.51 4.54 -8.58
CA LYS A 35 -5.70 5.23 -9.06
C LYS A 35 -5.55 6.74 -8.94
N PRO A 36 -6.08 7.51 -9.90
CA PRO A 36 -6.22 8.95 -9.69
C PRO A 36 -7.03 9.23 -8.43
N PHE A 37 -6.73 10.32 -7.74
CA PHE A 37 -7.36 10.64 -6.47
C PHE A 37 -8.89 10.68 -6.55
N ASP A 38 -9.46 11.08 -7.68
CA ASP A 38 -10.91 11.16 -7.87
C ASP A 38 -11.58 9.79 -7.77
N TYR A 39 -10.83 8.70 -7.95
CA TYR A 39 -11.35 7.34 -7.89
C TYR A 39 -11.09 6.65 -6.55
N TRP A 40 -10.50 7.38 -5.61
CA TRP A 40 -10.26 6.81 -4.28
C TRP A 40 -11.58 6.74 -3.52
N PHE A 41 -11.82 5.62 -2.84
CA PHE A 41 -13.02 5.44 -2.04
C PHE A 41 -13.10 6.50 -0.93
N GLN A 42 -11.98 6.74 -0.26
CA GLN A 42 -11.83 7.81 0.74
C GLN A 42 -10.51 8.52 0.50
N TYR A 43 -10.53 9.84 0.65
CA TYR A 43 -9.34 10.67 0.50
C TYR A 43 -9.20 11.54 1.74
N PHE A 44 -8.07 11.45 2.41
CA PHE A 44 -7.81 12.19 3.65
C PHE A 44 -6.75 13.25 3.40
N GLU A 45 -7.13 14.51 3.48
CA GLU A 45 -6.21 15.63 3.22
C GLU A 45 -5.08 15.70 4.26
N GLU A 46 -5.32 15.21 5.46
CA GLU A 46 -4.30 15.22 6.52
C GLU A 46 -3.18 14.21 6.28
N CYS A 47 -3.36 13.27 5.36
CA CYS A 47 -2.33 12.32 4.99
C CYS A 47 -1.47 12.85 3.87
N LYS A 48 -0.26 12.29 3.77
CA LYS A 48 0.54 12.48 2.57
C LYS A 48 0.07 11.45 1.55
N ASN A 49 -0.48 11.92 0.43
CA ASN A 49 -1.12 11.07 -0.55
C ASN A 49 -0.36 11.05 -1.87
N TYR A 50 -0.16 9.85 -2.41
CA TYR A 50 0.55 9.64 -3.67
C TYR A 50 -0.32 8.83 -4.62
N SER A 51 -0.48 9.33 -5.85
CA SER A 51 -1.04 8.55 -6.95
C SER A 51 0.12 8.13 -7.83
N LEU A 52 0.57 6.89 -7.70
CA LEU A 52 1.72 6.39 -8.44
C LEU A 52 1.68 4.88 -8.53
N ASP A 53 2.49 4.34 -9.46
CA ASP A 53 2.50 2.91 -9.72
C ASP A 53 3.60 2.21 -8.92
N LEU A 54 3.20 1.30 -8.07
CA LEU A 54 4.11 0.55 -7.19
C LEU A 54 4.83 -0.59 -7.93
N LYS A 55 4.56 -0.79 -9.21
CA LYS A 55 5.38 -1.68 -10.03
C LYS A 55 6.80 -1.11 -10.20
N GLU A 56 6.93 0.20 -10.07
CA GLU A 56 8.22 0.86 -10.17
C GLU A 56 8.89 0.87 -8.81
N TYR A 57 10.05 0.23 -8.72
CA TYR A 57 10.78 0.09 -7.45
C TYR A 57 11.09 1.45 -6.82
N GLU A 58 11.46 2.43 -7.64
CA GLU A 58 11.79 3.78 -7.14
C GLU A 58 10.59 4.44 -6.46
N ASN A 59 9.38 4.19 -6.97
CA ASN A 59 8.17 4.71 -6.34
C ASN A 59 7.97 4.07 -4.96
N CYS A 60 8.26 2.78 -4.85
CA CYS A 60 8.17 2.08 -3.57
C CYS A 60 9.18 2.65 -2.56
N LEU A 61 10.39 2.91 -2.99
CA LEU A 61 11.40 3.54 -2.13
C LEU A 61 10.94 4.90 -1.62
N LYS A 62 10.38 5.70 -2.53
CA LYS A 62 9.93 7.04 -2.21
C LYS A 62 8.84 7.04 -1.14
N VAL A 63 7.81 6.22 -1.32
CA VAL A 63 6.66 6.26 -0.42
C VAL A 63 6.96 5.58 0.91
N SER A 64 7.90 4.65 0.95
CA SER A 64 8.23 3.93 2.19
C SER A 64 9.32 4.59 3.01
N GLU A 65 9.89 5.69 2.54
CA GLU A 65 10.95 6.39 3.27
C GLU A 65 10.47 6.83 4.65
N GLY A 66 11.18 6.39 5.68
CA GLY A 66 10.85 6.74 7.06
C GLY A 66 9.68 5.97 7.65
N ALA A 67 9.06 5.07 6.91
CA ALA A 67 7.95 4.29 7.43
C ALA A 67 8.44 3.24 8.42
N GLU A 68 7.74 3.11 9.54
CA GLU A 68 8.00 2.02 10.49
C GLU A 68 7.23 0.76 10.14
N TYR A 69 6.04 0.93 9.59
CA TYR A 69 5.16 -0.18 9.21
C TYR A 69 4.63 0.05 7.81
N ILE A 70 4.49 -1.03 7.05
CA ILE A 70 3.87 -0.99 5.73
C ILE A 70 2.69 -1.96 5.72
N PHE A 71 1.53 -1.46 5.30
CA PHE A 71 0.36 -2.29 5.02
C PHE A 71 0.14 -2.31 3.51
N ASN A 72 0.32 -3.47 2.90
CA ASN A 72 0.11 -3.63 1.46
C ASN A 72 -1.28 -4.17 1.18
N MET A 73 -2.20 -3.26 0.86
CA MET A 73 -3.56 -3.59 0.44
C MET A 73 -3.71 -3.50 -1.08
N ALA A 74 -2.60 -3.28 -1.78
CA ALA A 74 -2.61 -3.11 -3.24
C ALA A 74 -2.61 -4.44 -3.99
N CYS A 75 -2.22 -5.53 -3.33
CA CYS A 75 -2.14 -6.83 -3.96
C CYS A 75 -3.48 -7.54 -3.85
N ASN A 76 -3.96 -8.04 -4.98
CA ASN A 76 -5.18 -8.80 -5.03
C ASN A 76 -4.84 -10.26 -5.31
N MET A 77 -4.66 -11.02 -4.25
CA MET A 77 -4.32 -12.45 -4.31
C MET A 77 -5.59 -13.28 -4.10
N GLY A 78 -6.55 -13.10 -4.99
CA GLY A 78 -7.84 -13.78 -4.89
C GLY A 78 -7.74 -15.31 -4.92
N GLY A 79 -8.88 -15.98 -4.85
CA GLY A 79 -8.94 -17.44 -4.84
C GLY A 79 -8.43 -18.06 -6.14
N MET A 80 -8.40 -19.39 -6.17
CA MET A 80 -7.85 -20.14 -7.30
C MET A 80 -8.44 -19.75 -8.65
N GLY A 81 -9.74 -19.58 -8.71
CA GLY A 81 -10.39 -19.18 -9.97
C GLY A 81 -9.92 -17.83 -10.45
N PHE A 82 -9.76 -16.90 -9.54
CA PHE A 82 -9.24 -15.58 -9.88
C PHE A 82 -7.82 -15.69 -10.44
N ILE A 83 -6.97 -16.47 -9.78
CA ILE A 83 -5.58 -16.64 -10.21
C ILE A 83 -5.51 -17.19 -11.63
N GLU A 84 -6.31 -18.22 -11.94
CA GLU A 84 -6.31 -18.80 -13.27
C GLU A 84 -6.76 -17.83 -14.36
N ASN A 85 -7.77 -17.03 -14.05
CA ASN A 85 -8.35 -16.14 -15.06
C ASN A 85 -7.64 -14.80 -15.17
N ASN A 86 -6.80 -14.44 -14.19
CA ASN A 86 -6.17 -13.14 -14.13
C ASN A 86 -4.68 -13.25 -13.82
N LYS A 87 -3.98 -14.11 -14.59
CA LYS A 87 -2.55 -14.36 -14.36
C LYS A 87 -1.70 -13.10 -14.41
N ALA A 88 -1.98 -12.21 -15.38
CA ALA A 88 -1.20 -10.99 -15.52
C ALA A 88 -1.35 -10.11 -14.30
N GLU A 89 -2.57 -9.97 -13.77
CA GLU A 89 -2.82 -9.19 -12.57
C GLU A 89 -2.14 -9.79 -11.35
N CYS A 90 -2.19 -11.12 -11.23
CA CYS A 90 -1.50 -11.80 -10.14
C CYS A 90 0.01 -11.58 -10.20
N MET A 91 0.59 -11.62 -11.40
CA MET A 91 2.02 -11.36 -11.57
C MET A 91 2.38 -9.94 -11.18
N LEU A 92 1.53 -8.97 -11.55
CA LEU A 92 1.74 -7.57 -11.17
C LEU A 92 1.67 -7.41 -9.63
N SER A 93 0.74 -8.11 -9.00
CA SER A 93 0.63 -8.10 -7.54
C SER A 93 1.88 -8.68 -6.88
N VAL A 94 2.43 -9.76 -7.45
CA VAL A 94 3.68 -10.34 -6.95
C VAL A 94 4.83 -9.34 -7.09
N LEU A 95 4.90 -8.65 -8.22
CA LEU A 95 5.95 -7.65 -8.43
C LEU A 95 5.86 -6.51 -7.43
N ILE A 96 4.66 -5.99 -7.20
CA ILE A 96 4.44 -4.93 -6.20
C ILE A 96 4.87 -5.42 -4.82
N ASN A 97 4.43 -6.61 -4.43
CA ASN A 97 4.77 -7.18 -3.13
C ASN A 97 6.28 -7.37 -2.99
N THR A 98 6.93 -7.87 -4.03
CA THR A 98 8.38 -8.05 -4.03
C THR A 98 9.11 -6.72 -3.87
N ASN A 99 8.68 -5.70 -4.63
CA ASN A 99 9.27 -4.37 -4.53
C ASN A 99 9.12 -3.80 -3.12
N LEU A 100 7.94 -3.92 -2.53
CA LEU A 100 7.70 -3.41 -1.19
C LEU A 100 8.51 -4.15 -0.13
N LEU A 101 8.68 -5.47 -0.28
CA LEU A 101 9.55 -6.24 0.61
C LEU A 101 10.99 -5.75 0.52
N ARG A 102 11.47 -5.52 -0.70
CA ARG A 102 12.83 -5.01 -0.91
C ARG A 102 13.00 -3.63 -0.28
N THR A 103 12.05 -2.73 -0.48
CA THR A 103 12.13 -1.39 0.11
C THR A 103 12.00 -1.43 1.62
N SER A 104 11.30 -2.41 2.16
CA SER A 104 11.21 -2.60 3.61
C SER A 104 12.59 -2.87 4.22
N ILE A 105 13.40 -3.66 3.53
CA ILE A 105 14.77 -3.93 3.97
C ILE A 105 15.62 -2.66 3.81
N GLU A 106 15.55 -2.04 2.64
CA GLU A 106 16.36 -0.86 2.31
C GLU A 106 16.07 0.31 3.27
N ASN A 107 14.81 0.53 3.61
CA ASN A 107 14.39 1.64 4.46
C ASN A 107 14.22 1.25 5.92
N SER A 108 14.67 0.06 6.31
CA SER A 108 14.65 -0.40 7.71
C SER A 108 13.26 -0.39 8.32
N VAL A 109 12.27 -0.82 7.56
CA VAL A 109 10.88 -0.92 8.03
C VAL A 109 10.81 -2.04 9.07
N LYS A 110 10.15 -1.76 10.20
CA LYS A 110 10.06 -2.74 11.30
C LYS A 110 9.15 -3.92 10.96
N ARG A 111 8.01 -3.67 10.35
CA ARG A 111 7.05 -4.72 10.00
C ARG A 111 6.38 -4.44 8.69
N TYR A 112 6.13 -5.50 7.96
CA TYR A 112 5.46 -5.46 6.68
C TYR A 112 4.27 -6.41 6.71
N PHE A 113 3.08 -5.88 6.43
CA PHE A 113 1.85 -6.65 6.39
C PHE A 113 1.26 -6.62 4.98
N PHE A 114 0.73 -7.73 4.52
CA PHE A 114 0.01 -7.73 3.26
C PHE A 114 -1.26 -8.54 3.39
N SER A 115 -2.26 -8.13 2.61
CA SER A 115 -3.54 -8.81 2.61
C SER A 115 -3.43 -10.11 1.82
N SER A 116 -3.83 -11.21 2.40
CA SER A 116 -3.97 -12.47 1.68
C SER A 116 -5.42 -12.90 1.81
N SER A 117 -6.03 -13.15 0.70
CA SER A 117 -7.43 -13.57 0.70
C SER A 117 -7.57 -15.05 0.44
#